data_d3301b91a8cd0247e1458f0a8c98ffc8
#
_entry.id   d3301b91a8cd0247e1458f0a8c98ffc8
#
_cell.length_a   1.000
_cell.length_b   1.000
_cell.length_c   1.000
_cell.angle_alpha   90.00
_cell.angle_beta   90.00
_cell.angle_gamma   90.00
#
_symmetry.space_group_name_H-M   'P 1'
#
loop_
_entity.id
_entity.type
_entity.pdbx_description
1 polymer ?
#
loop_
_entity_poly.entity_id
_entity_poly.type
_entity_poly.pdbx_seq_one_letter_code
_entity_poly.pdbx_strand_id
1 'polypeptide(L)'
;MTILLLAVSVSDGTGYINLFKAGTAVVLLLAWARAAQWIDRDTDFVKTKREQWNMIVLAGAAVAYVVFFIPPWSGGLFILGIAFWLLIAGGSMLAYLVHRNARVVPDARVLTLGHAKRLLRRGGGRQAASDKGLRVRIHDHAGKFVEAPRDAVEAKTFDAAQDFLHDILWKRANDVEMVAGKEGYRVLFRIDGVAAERPDGMPLEEGERLIRFFKKTAGLNVEEIRRPQSGKIQAGLLSQSGDPPKTEVRTSGSTAGERLSLHVQTGPVLMRFNELGMAPARHEALKQCLGRPVGLLLISAPPRNGLTTTQYAILRSHDAYMNNIHALERRKLVDLDNITQQIYEGANTDVNYARMLQSVLRREPDIVLVGECEDRETAKIATRAAADDRKIYLGMHARDTFDALNKYLTMAEDNAVAAKALLGVTNQRLIRALCKDCREAFQPDAATLKKLNLPADKIERFYRPPSEPKLNRRGKPIICQTCQGTGYVGRTGVFEVLIVDAAVSKLIAEGAGIEKIKAQCRKNKMHYLQEEALLKVIDGTTSMNEVLRCLSSNEKAGGG
;
A
#
# COMPACT_ATOMS: atom_id res chain seq x y z
N MET A 1 -35.20 -5.04 44.07
CA MET A 1 -34.95 -4.70 45.47
C MET A 1 -35.33 -5.86 46.43
N THR A 2 -36.43 -6.57 46.22
CA THR A 2 -36.89 -7.70 47.08
C THR A 2 -35.98 -8.95 47.04
N ILE A 3 -35.41 -9.29 45.91
CA ILE A 3 -34.49 -10.46 45.78
C ILE A 3 -33.14 -10.22 46.50
N LEU A 4 -32.67 -8.99 46.57
CA LEU A 4 -31.44 -8.64 47.29
C LEU A 4 -31.61 -8.72 48.81
N LEU A 5 -32.82 -8.44 49.31
CA LEU A 5 -33.16 -8.52 50.75
C LEU A 5 -33.33 -9.96 51.24
N LEU A 6 -33.84 -10.88 50.41
CA LEU A 6 -33.97 -12.31 50.72
C LEU A 6 -32.61 -13.00 50.85
N ALA A 7 -31.57 -12.56 50.13
CA ALA A 7 -30.22 -13.13 50.23
C ALA A 7 -29.45 -12.72 51.49
N VAL A 8 -29.93 -11.72 52.22
CA VAL A 8 -29.33 -11.23 53.50
C VAL A 8 -29.81 -12.03 54.74
N SER A 9 -30.92 -12.77 54.64
CA SER A 9 -31.54 -13.47 55.76
C SER A 9 -31.14 -14.95 55.91
N VAL A 10 -30.30 -15.48 55.04
CA VAL A 10 -29.81 -16.86 55.11
C VAL A 10 -28.40 -16.89 55.67
N SER A 11 -28.24 -16.71 57.00
CA SER A 11 -26.94 -16.73 57.65
C SER A 11 -26.89 -17.47 58.96
N ASP A 12 -27.56 -18.57 59.16
CA ASP A 12 -27.35 -19.44 60.32
C ASP A 12 -27.08 -20.87 59.93
N GLY A 13 -26.21 -21.08 58.99
CA GLY A 13 -25.69 -22.39 58.65
C GLY A 13 -24.18 -22.43 58.89
N THR A 14 -23.74 -23.40 59.67
CA THR A 14 -22.38 -23.72 60.10
C THR A 14 -21.35 -23.95 58.99
N GLY A 15 -21.38 -23.18 57.93
CA GLY A 15 -20.42 -23.23 56.83
C GLY A 15 -19.47 -22.03 56.84
N TYR A 16 -18.16 -22.28 56.82
CA TYR A 16 -17.10 -21.30 56.73
C TYR A 16 -17.20 -20.38 55.46
N ILE A 17 -17.97 -20.75 54.47
CA ILE A 17 -18.10 -20.06 53.20
C ILE A 17 -19.54 -19.67 52.93
N ASN A 18 -19.83 -18.37 52.85
CA ASN A 18 -21.13 -17.88 52.40
C ASN A 18 -21.23 -18.00 50.89
N LEU A 19 -22.08 -18.91 50.39
CA LEU A 19 -22.27 -19.22 48.96
C LEU A 19 -22.64 -18.00 48.11
N PHE A 20 -23.39 -17.06 48.69
CA PHE A 20 -23.76 -15.81 47.95
C PHE A 20 -22.54 -14.91 47.75
N LYS A 21 -21.68 -14.75 48.79
CA LYS A 21 -20.45 -13.98 48.68
C LYS A 21 -19.46 -14.66 47.71
N ALA A 22 -19.34 -15.98 47.78
CA ALA A 22 -18.51 -16.73 46.86
C ALA A 22 -19.00 -16.64 45.41
N GLY A 23 -20.29 -16.79 45.20
CA GLY A 23 -20.91 -16.63 43.87
C GLY A 23 -20.70 -15.22 43.30
N THR A 24 -20.84 -14.18 44.12
CA THR A 24 -20.58 -12.79 43.70
C THR A 24 -19.11 -12.59 43.35
N ALA A 25 -18.17 -13.12 44.12
CA ALA A 25 -16.75 -13.05 43.83
C ALA A 25 -16.41 -13.70 42.47
N VAL A 26 -16.99 -14.88 42.20
CA VAL A 26 -16.81 -15.58 40.92
C VAL A 26 -17.38 -14.77 39.74
N VAL A 27 -18.56 -14.16 39.86
CA VAL A 27 -19.15 -13.29 38.83
C VAL A 27 -18.27 -12.08 38.55
N LEU A 28 -17.77 -11.43 39.61
CA LEU A 28 -16.84 -10.29 39.47
C LEU A 28 -15.52 -10.71 38.80
N LEU A 29 -14.99 -11.91 39.15
CA LEU A 29 -13.78 -12.46 38.53
C LEU A 29 -13.98 -12.69 37.01
N LEU A 30 -15.09 -13.32 36.65
CA LEU A 30 -15.38 -13.60 35.23
C LEU A 30 -15.58 -12.31 34.41
N ALA A 31 -16.29 -11.32 34.99
CA ALA A 31 -16.46 -10.01 34.36
C ALA A 31 -15.11 -9.29 34.18
N TRP A 32 -14.27 -9.31 35.22
CA TRP A 32 -12.95 -8.74 35.16
C TRP A 32 -12.04 -9.46 34.14
N ALA A 33 -12.01 -10.79 34.14
CA ALA A 33 -11.21 -11.57 33.21
C ALA A 33 -11.57 -11.27 31.74
N ARG A 34 -12.86 -11.08 31.47
CA ARG A 34 -13.35 -10.71 30.15
C ARG A 34 -12.86 -9.30 29.73
N ALA A 35 -12.90 -8.35 30.65
CA ALA A 35 -12.42 -6.99 30.42
C ALA A 35 -10.88 -6.94 30.27
N ALA A 36 -10.15 -7.68 31.10
CA ALA A 36 -8.69 -7.80 31.01
C ALA A 36 -8.24 -8.44 29.69
N GLN A 37 -8.93 -9.49 29.25
CA GLN A 37 -8.69 -10.10 27.92
C GLN A 37 -8.94 -9.12 26.78
N TRP A 38 -9.94 -8.25 26.91
CA TRP A 38 -10.18 -7.19 25.92
C TRP A 38 -9.04 -6.16 25.94
N ILE A 39 -8.59 -5.71 27.11
CA ILE A 39 -7.47 -4.78 27.26
C ILE A 39 -6.19 -5.37 26.67
N ASP A 40 -5.88 -6.62 26.94
CA ASP A 40 -4.69 -7.30 26.40
C ASP A 40 -4.66 -7.31 24.86
N ARG A 41 -5.80 -7.56 24.21
CA ARG A 41 -5.91 -7.50 22.75
C ARG A 41 -5.86 -6.07 22.21
N ASP A 42 -6.49 -5.13 22.92
CA ASP A 42 -6.55 -3.72 22.48
C ASP A 42 -5.19 -3.01 22.63
N THR A 43 -4.35 -3.42 23.59
CA THR A 43 -2.96 -2.90 23.74
C THR A 43 -2.10 -3.20 22.53
N ASP A 44 -2.26 -4.35 21.88
CA ASP A 44 -1.60 -4.72 20.64
C ASP A 44 -2.12 -3.85 19.47
N PHE A 45 -3.43 -3.62 19.43
CA PHE A 45 -4.07 -2.80 18.39
C PHE A 45 -3.63 -1.32 18.47
N VAL A 46 -3.58 -0.75 19.67
CA VAL A 46 -3.20 0.65 19.92
C VAL A 46 -1.68 0.84 19.98
N LYS A 47 -0.88 -0.26 19.86
CA LYS A 47 0.59 -0.27 19.96
C LYS A 47 1.10 0.42 21.24
N THR A 48 0.49 0.10 22.37
CA THR A 48 0.91 0.58 23.70
C THR A 48 1.78 -0.46 24.41
N LYS A 49 2.38 -0.09 25.54
CA LYS A 49 3.21 -0.99 26.35
C LYS A 49 2.35 -2.07 27.03
N ARG A 50 2.12 -3.18 26.33
CA ARG A 50 1.25 -4.29 26.72
C ARG A 50 1.55 -4.83 28.11
N GLU A 51 2.81 -5.10 28.40
CA GLU A 51 3.22 -5.68 29.70
C GLU A 51 2.90 -4.75 30.88
N GLN A 52 3.15 -3.45 30.73
CA GLN A 52 2.90 -2.48 31.80
C GLN A 52 1.40 -2.33 32.08
N TRP A 53 0.55 -2.25 31.05
CA TRP A 53 -0.88 -2.13 31.24
C TRP A 53 -1.52 -3.40 31.80
N ASN A 54 -1.07 -4.57 31.34
CA ASN A 54 -1.53 -5.84 31.91
C ASN A 54 -1.14 -5.99 33.38
N MET A 55 0.07 -5.55 33.79
CA MET A 55 0.48 -5.53 35.19
C MET A 55 -0.37 -4.58 36.04
N ILE A 56 -0.67 -3.36 35.55
CA ILE A 56 -1.51 -2.40 36.25
C ILE A 56 -2.93 -2.95 36.49
N VAL A 57 -3.54 -3.54 35.45
CA VAL A 57 -4.89 -4.11 35.53
C VAL A 57 -4.92 -5.33 36.46
N LEU A 58 -3.87 -6.19 36.41
CA LEU A 58 -3.74 -7.34 37.29
C LEU A 58 -3.51 -6.93 38.75
N ALA A 59 -2.61 -5.97 39.00
CA ALA A 59 -2.35 -5.44 40.35
C ALA A 59 -3.59 -4.76 40.92
N GLY A 60 -4.32 -3.97 40.11
CA GLY A 60 -5.59 -3.37 40.52
C GLY A 60 -6.63 -4.38 40.95
N ALA A 61 -6.76 -5.50 40.22
CA ALA A 61 -7.66 -6.59 40.59
C ALA A 61 -7.21 -7.29 41.87
N ALA A 62 -5.91 -7.59 42.03
CA ALA A 62 -5.38 -8.22 43.22
C ALA A 62 -5.68 -7.38 44.49
N VAL A 63 -5.41 -6.08 44.43
CA VAL A 63 -5.75 -5.16 45.53
C VAL A 63 -7.26 -5.11 45.78
N ALA A 64 -8.07 -5.06 44.72
CA ALA A 64 -9.53 -5.06 44.83
C ALA A 64 -10.06 -6.30 45.53
N TYR A 65 -9.50 -7.51 45.27
CA TYR A 65 -9.88 -8.76 45.96
C TYR A 65 -9.39 -8.79 47.39
N VAL A 66 -8.20 -8.28 47.70
CA VAL A 66 -7.72 -8.13 49.08
C VAL A 66 -8.69 -7.25 49.88
N VAL A 67 -9.09 -6.08 49.34
CA VAL A 67 -10.07 -5.21 50.00
C VAL A 67 -11.45 -5.86 50.09
N PHE A 68 -11.83 -6.70 49.14
CA PHE A 68 -13.13 -7.38 49.16
C PHE A 68 -13.19 -8.52 50.21
N PHE A 69 -12.08 -9.23 50.51
CA PHE A 69 -12.08 -10.36 51.39
C PHE A 69 -11.61 -10.10 52.83
N ILE A 70 -10.72 -9.13 53.06
CA ILE A 70 -10.15 -8.86 54.39
C ILE A 70 -11.15 -8.23 55.39
N PRO A 71 -11.91 -7.19 55.04
CA PRO A 71 -12.87 -6.62 55.98
C PRO A 71 -14.09 -7.51 56.19
N PRO A 72 -14.66 -7.55 57.42
CA PRO A 72 -15.85 -8.32 57.71
C PRO A 72 -17.11 -7.65 57.17
N TRP A 73 -17.30 -7.70 55.85
CA TRP A 73 -18.51 -7.15 55.21
C TRP A 73 -19.72 -8.04 55.56
N SER A 74 -20.47 -7.69 56.61
CA SER A 74 -21.69 -8.37 57.03
C SER A 74 -22.94 -7.54 56.72
N GLY A 75 -24.05 -8.20 56.42
CA GLY A 75 -25.32 -7.52 56.12
C GLY A 75 -25.23 -6.52 54.98
N GLY A 76 -25.77 -5.32 55.19
CA GLY A 76 -25.78 -4.24 54.18
C GLY A 76 -24.38 -3.70 53.80
N LEU A 77 -23.37 -3.90 54.65
CA LEU A 77 -22.00 -3.49 54.37
C LEU A 77 -21.34 -4.26 53.21
N PHE A 78 -21.86 -5.47 52.85
CA PHE A 78 -21.40 -6.21 51.71
C PHE A 78 -21.50 -5.43 50.39
N ILE A 79 -22.50 -4.58 50.25
CA ILE A 79 -22.64 -3.70 49.09
C ILE A 79 -21.46 -2.71 48.99
N LEU A 80 -20.96 -2.22 50.10
CA LEU A 80 -19.75 -1.36 50.13
C LEU A 80 -18.51 -2.15 49.66
N GLY A 81 -18.37 -3.44 50.01
CA GLY A 81 -17.29 -4.28 49.52
C GLY A 81 -17.30 -4.42 47.98
N ILE A 82 -18.50 -4.59 47.39
CA ILE A 82 -18.65 -4.60 45.92
C ILE A 82 -18.32 -3.24 45.33
N ALA A 83 -18.78 -2.15 45.95
CA ALA A 83 -18.50 -0.78 45.51
C ALA A 83 -16.99 -0.48 45.50
N PHE A 84 -16.27 -0.83 46.57
CA PHE A 84 -14.82 -0.68 46.64
C PHE A 84 -14.09 -1.54 45.58
N TRP A 85 -14.55 -2.76 45.38
CA TRP A 85 -14.00 -3.63 44.33
C TRP A 85 -14.17 -2.99 42.95
N LEU A 86 -15.37 -2.49 42.62
CA LEU A 86 -15.64 -1.81 41.35
C LEU A 86 -14.80 -0.54 41.20
N LEU A 87 -14.58 0.21 42.28
CA LEU A 87 -13.79 1.45 42.25
C LEU A 87 -12.31 1.13 41.98
N ILE A 88 -11.73 0.10 42.60
CA ILE A 88 -10.30 -0.21 42.49
C ILE A 88 -10.02 -0.95 41.17
N ALA A 89 -10.71 -2.08 40.93
CA ALA A 89 -10.52 -2.86 39.70
C ALA A 89 -11.02 -2.11 38.47
N GLY A 90 -12.16 -1.45 38.55
CA GLY A 90 -12.71 -0.59 37.47
C GLY A 90 -11.87 0.67 37.25
N GLY A 91 -11.30 1.24 38.32
CA GLY A 91 -10.41 2.40 38.23
C GLY A 91 -9.13 2.11 37.42
N SER A 92 -8.51 0.94 37.63
CA SER A 92 -7.35 0.53 36.83
C SER A 92 -7.69 0.35 35.35
N MET A 93 -8.86 -0.19 35.04
CA MET A 93 -9.36 -0.30 33.66
C MET A 93 -9.72 1.05 33.05
N LEU A 94 -10.31 1.95 33.85
CA LEU A 94 -10.64 3.31 33.40
C LEU A 94 -9.38 4.11 33.08
N ALA A 95 -8.32 3.95 33.87
CA ALA A 95 -7.01 4.57 33.59
C ALA A 95 -6.47 4.14 32.24
N TYR A 96 -6.58 2.85 31.89
CA TYR A 96 -6.24 2.37 30.55
C TYR A 96 -7.12 3.04 29.48
N LEU A 97 -8.42 3.10 29.67
CA LEU A 97 -9.37 3.69 28.72
C LEU A 97 -9.08 5.17 28.44
N VAL A 98 -8.76 5.94 29.47
CA VAL A 98 -8.36 7.35 29.32
C VAL A 98 -7.07 7.45 28.50
N HIS A 99 -6.07 6.65 28.84
CA HIS A 99 -4.80 6.60 28.11
C HIS A 99 -4.99 6.20 26.65
N ARG A 100 -5.81 5.19 26.40
CA ARG A 100 -6.19 4.73 25.05
C ARG A 100 -6.89 5.82 24.25
N ASN A 101 -7.93 6.42 24.84
CA ASN A 101 -8.74 7.44 24.15
C ASN A 101 -7.97 8.72 23.79
N ALA A 102 -6.85 8.99 24.48
CA ALA A 102 -5.95 10.08 24.12
C ALA A 102 -5.09 9.78 22.88
N ARG A 103 -4.95 8.51 22.50
CA ARG A 103 -4.07 8.05 21.40
C ARG A 103 -4.80 7.62 20.14
N VAL A 104 -6.09 7.40 20.22
CA VAL A 104 -6.91 6.98 19.08
C VAL A 104 -7.73 8.15 18.53
N VAL A 105 -8.00 8.08 17.22
CA VAL A 105 -8.86 9.06 16.54
C VAL A 105 -10.23 9.18 17.22
N PRO A 106 -10.89 10.35 17.16
CA PRO A 106 -12.16 10.60 17.87
C PRO A 106 -13.23 9.54 17.65
N ASP A 107 -13.26 8.95 16.46
CA ASP A 107 -14.23 7.90 16.09
C ASP A 107 -13.94 6.52 16.68
N ALA A 108 -12.71 6.24 17.10
CA ALA A 108 -12.32 4.99 17.73
C ALA A 108 -12.37 5.06 19.27
N ARG A 109 -12.76 6.19 19.87
CA ARG A 109 -12.86 6.36 21.34
C ARG A 109 -14.01 5.53 21.91
N VAL A 110 -13.75 4.86 23.03
CA VAL A 110 -14.69 4.00 23.76
C VAL A 110 -15.18 4.71 25.01
N LEU A 111 -16.41 4.42 25.45
CA LEU A 111 -17.07 5.04 26.63
C LEU A 111 -17.16 6.57 26.57
N THR A 112 -17.32 7.14 25.37
CA THR A 112 -17.63 8.56 25.15
C THR A 112 -19.11 8.73 24.81
N LEU A 113 -19.65 9.95 24.99
CA LEU A 113 -21.02 10.27 24.57
C LEU A 113 -21.26 9.98 23.07
N GLY A 114 -20.23 10.17 22.23
CA GLY A 114 -20.26 9.79 20.82
C GLY A 114 -20.35 8.26 20.61
N HIS A 115 -19.66 7.48 21.45
CA HIS A 115 -19.76 6.02 21.45
C HIS A 115 -21.14 5.55 21.92
N ALA A 116 -21.66 6.12 22.99
CA ALA A 116 -23.01 5.82 23.49
C ALA A 116 -24.10 6.17 22.46
N LYS A 117 -24.01 7.33 21.80
CA LYS A 117 -24.92 7.70 20.71
C LYS A 117 -24.83 6.73 19.51
N ARG A 118 -23.63 6.21 19.21
CA ARG A 118 -23.44 5.18 18.15
C ARG A 118 -24.03 3.83 18.56
N LEU A 119 -23.86 3.42 19.81
CA LEU A 119 -24.48 2.19 20.34
C LEU A 119 -26.02 2.29 20.34
N LEU A 120 -26.58 3.45 20.73
CA LEU A 120 -28.03 3.73 20.69
C LEU A 120 -28.56 3.82 19.25
N ARG A 121 -27.79 4.37 18.31
CA ARG A 121 -28.09 4.32 16.86
C ARG A 121 -27.99 2.91 16.27
N ARG A 122 -27.11 2.04 16.79
CA ARG A 122 -27.06 0.60 16.44
C ARG A 122 -28.25 -0.19 16.94
N GLY A 123 -28.99 0.30 17.94
CA GLY A 123 -30.22 -0.30 18.44
C GLY A 123 -31.45 -0.17 17.51
N GLY A 124 -31.35 0.58 16.41
CA GLY A 124 -32.33 0.59 15.34
C GLY A 124 -32.13 -0.61 14.44
N GLY A 125 -32.80 -1.71 14.74
CA GLY A 125 -32.66 -3.05 14.17
C GLY A 125 -32.89 -3.24 12.65
N ARG A 126 -32.53 -2.26 11.82
CA ARG A 126 -32.58 -2.38 10.35
C ARG A 126 -31.21 -2.52 9.66
N GLN A 127 -30.11 -1.97 10.24
CA GLN A 127 -28.77 -2.12 9.66
C GLN A 127 -28.06 -3.42 10.05
N ALA A 128 -28.32 -3.98 11.22
CA ALA A 128 -27.69 -5.22 11.68
C ALA A 128 -28.26 -6.50 11.02
N ALA A 129 -29.45 -6.41 10.41
CA ALA A 129 -30.02 -7.52 9.64
C ALA A 129 -29.53 -7.54 8.17
N SER A 130 -29.13 -6.39 7.64
CA SER A 130 -28.54 -6.23 6.30
C SER A 130 -27.07 -6.69 6.24
N ASP A 131 -26.31 -6.59 7.35
CA ASP A 131 -24.89 -6.95 7.39
C ASP A 131 -24.61 -8.46 7.60
N LYS A 132 -25.64 -9.29 7.86
CA LYS A 132 -25.48 -10.74 7.96
C LYS A 132 -25.36 -11.35 6.55
N GLY A 133 -24.11 -11.46 6.09
CA GLY A 133 -23.76 -12.04 4.78
C GLY A 133 -22.91 -11.13 3.90
N LEU A 134 -22.88 -9.82 4.16
CA LEU A 134 -22.03 -8.89 3.42
C LEU A 134 -20.55 -9.11 3.77
N ARG A 135 -19.70 -9.13 2.76
CA ARG A 135 -18.23 -9.21 2.88
C ARG A 135 -17.55 -7.90 2.53
N VAL A 136 -18.17 -7.13 1.63
CA VAL A 136 -17.67 -5.89 1.07
C VAL A 136 -18.73 -4.80 1.19
N ARG A 137 -18.33 -3.59 1.60
CA ARG A 137 -19.17 -2.39 1.47
C ARG A 137 -19.00 -1.83 0.07
N ILE A 138 -20.09 -1.72 -0.67
CA ILE A 138 -20.11 -1.16 -2.03
C ILE A 138 -20.87 0.16 -1.98
N HIS A 139 -20.28 1.23 -2.53
CA HIS A 139 -20.98 2.49 -2.75
C HIS A 139 -20.96 2.79 -4.26
N ASP A 140 -22.07 3.29 -4.75
CA ASP A 140 -22.25 3.65 -6.15
C ASP A 140 -21.45 4.91 -6.54
N HIS A 141 -21.60 5.34 -7.79
CA HIS A 141 -20.96 6.54 -8.32
C HIS A 141 -21.34 7.83 -7.58
N ALA A 142 -22.50 7.86 -6.91
CA ALA A 142 -22.97 8.99 -6.10
C ALA A 142 -22.56 8.88 -4.63
N GLY A 143 -21.83 7.82 -4.23
CA GLY A 143 -21.41 7.56 -2.85
C GLY A 143 -22.50 6.94 -1.97
N LYS A 144 -23.62 6.49 -2.54
CA LYS A 144 -24.70 5.84 -1.82
C LYS A 144 -24.37 4.36 -1.62
N PHE A 145 -24.64 3.85 -0.42
CA PHE A 145 -24.48 2.42 -0.11
C PHE A 145 -25.44 1.56 -0.96
N VAL A 146 -24.89 0.52 -1.59
CA VAL A 146 -25.65 -0.44 -2.40
C VAL A 146 -26.18 -1.54 -1.49
N GLU A 147 -27.48 -1.53 -1.25
CA GLU A 147 -28.17 -2.56 -0.44
C GLU A 147 -28.39 -3.84 -1.25
N ALA A 148 -28.46 -4.98 -0.55
CA ALA A 148 -28.80 -6.26 -1.17
C ALA A 148 -30.22 -6.20 -1.79
N PRO A 149 -30.37 -6.54 -3.08
CA PRO A 149 -31.68 -6.55 -3.74
C PRO A 149 -32.63 -7.58 -3.12
N ARG A 150 -33.92 -7.30 -3.21
CA ARG A 150 -34.99 -8.24 -2.76
C ARG A 150 -35.33 -9.29 -3.80
N ASP A 151 -35.11 -8.99 -5.07
CA ASP A 151 -35.34 -9.94 -6.16
C ASP A 151 -34.28 -11.06 -6.14
N ALA A 152 -34.71 -12.31 -6.32
CA ALA A 152 -33.84 -13.48 -6.20
C ALA A 152 -32.74 -13.55 -7.27
N VAL A 153 -32.98 -13.03 -8.48
CA VAL A 153 -32.01 -13.02 -9.57
C VAL A 153 -30.98 -11.92 -9.36
N GLU A 154 -31.42 -10.71 -8.98
CA GLU A 154 -30.54 -9.61 -8.64
C GLU A 154 -29.74 -9.91 -7.37
N ALA A 155 -30.31 -10.60 -6.38
CA ALA A 155 -29.60 -11.03 -5.17
C ALA A 155 -28.43 -11.98 -5.49
N LYS A 156 -28.63 -12.96 -6.37
CA LYS A 156 -27.53 -13.84 -6.83
C LYS A 156 -26.41 -13.07 -7.53
N THR A 157 -26.77 -12.08 -8.33
CA THR A 157 -25.78 -11.22 -9.01
C THR A 157 -25.03 -10.35 -8.00
N PHE A 158 -25.73 -9.83 -7.01
CA PHE A 158 -25.13 -9.06 -5.91
C PHE A 158 -24.17 -9.91 -5.08
N ASP A 159 -24.54 -11.15 -4.74
CA ASP A 159 -23.67 -12.07 -4.00
C ASP A 159 -22.42 -12.42 -4.81
N ALA A 160 -22.56 -12.69 -6.12
CA ALA A 160 -21.42 -12.91 -7.01
C ALA A 160 -20.50 -11.68 -7.10
N ALA A 161 -21.07 -10.46 -7.13
CA ALA A 161 -20.28 -9.23 -7.09
C ALA A 161 -19.58 -9.01 -5.75
N GLN A 162 -20.23 -9.37 -4.63
CA GLN A 162 -19.62 -9.37 -3.30
C GLN A 162 -18.44 -10.32 -3.22
N ASP A 163 -18.58 -11.55 -3.71
CA ASP A 163 -17.52 -12.55 -3.71
C ASP A 163 -16.36 -12.14 -4.63
N PHE A 164 -16.68 -11.58 -5.79
CA PHE A 164 -15.66 -11.09 -6.74
C PHE A 164 -14.87 -9.91 -6.17
N LEU A 165 -15.53 -8.90 -5.62
CA LEU A 165 -14.88 -7.76 -4.98
C LEU A 165 -14.11 -8.17 -3.72
N HIS A 166 -14.65 -9.11 -2.94
CA HIS A 166 -13.95 -9.66 -1.79
C HIS A 166 -12.63 -10.33 -2.21
N ASP A 167 -12.64 -11.13 -3.27
CA ASP A 167 -11.46 -11.81 -3.80
C ASP A 167 -10.40 -10.80 -4.27
N ILE A 168 -10.82 -9.72 -4.96
CA ILE A 168 -9.96 -8.63 -5.41
C ILE A 168 -9.29 -7.93 -4.24
N LEU A 169 -10.09 -7.48 -3.28
CA LEU A 169 -9.61 -6.70 -2.13
C LEU A 169 -8.81 -7.56 -1.17
N TRP A 170 -9.22 -8.81 -0.94
CA TRP A 170 -8.52 -9.75 -0.06
C TRP A 170 -7.15 -10.13 -0.63
N LYS A 171 -7.05 -10.40 -1.93
CA LYS A 171 -5.78 -10.66 -2.62
C LYS A 171 -4.97 -9.40 -2.87
N ARG A 172 -5.49 -8.21 -2.56
CA ARG A 172 -4.85 -6.91 -2.79
C ARG A 172 -4.53 -6.68 -4.27
N ALA A 173 -5.40 -7.13 -5.16
CA ALA A 173 -5.24 -6.89 -6.57
C ALA A 173 -5.49 -5.41 -6.89
N ASN A 174 -4.55 -4.77 -7.59
CA ASN A 174 -4.68 -3.38 -8.02
C ASN A 174 -5.47 -3.25 -9.31
N ASP A 175 -5.28 -4.20 -10.23
CA ASP A 175 -5.99 -4.26 -11.49
C ASP A 175 -6.62 -5.64 -11.65
N VAL A 176 -7.84 -5.67 -12.17
CA VAL A 176 -8.52 -6.90 -12.56
C VAL A 176 -9.10 -6.70 -13.95
N GLU A 177 -8.88 -7.67 -14.82
CA GLU A 177 -9.41 -7.67 -16.17
C GLU A 177 -10.25 -8.92 -16.38
N MET A 178 -11.47 -8.74 -16.86
CA MET A 178 -12.34 -9.80 -17.36
C MET A 178 -12.40 -9.68 -18.87
N VAL A 179 -11.91 -10.70 -19.56
CA VAL A 179 -11.87 -10.73 -21.02
C VAL A 179 -12.74 -11.87 -21.53
N ALA A 180 -13.72 -11.56 -22.38
CA ALA A 180 -14.57 -12.56 -22.98
C ALA A 180 -13.78 -13.51 -23.89
N GLY A 181 -14.04 -14.79 -23.79
CA GLY A 181 -13.50 -15.86 -24.63
C GLY A 181 -14.63 -16.75 -25.17
N LYS A 182 -14.28 -17.81 -25.89
CA LYS A 182 -15.24 -18.73 -26.50
C LYS A 182 -16.02 -19.55 -25.45
N GLU A 183 -15.38 -19.91 -24.34
CA GLU A 183 -15.94 -20.80 -23.31
C GLU A 183 -16.34 -20.05 -22.03
N GLY A 184 -16.15 -18.74 -21.97
CA GLY A 184 -16.43 -17.91 -20.81
C GLY A 184 -15.46 -16.75 -20.66
N TYR A 185 -15.50 -16.07 -19.52
CA TYR A 185 -14.59 -14.98 -19.21
C TYR A 185 -13.31 -15.50 -18.56
N ARG A 186 -12.17 -15.05 -19.09
CA ARG A 186 -10.87 -15.17 -18.42
C ARG A 186 -10.72 -14.00 -17.45
N VAL A 187 -10.36 -14.29 -16.21
CA VAL A 187 -10.18 -13.28 -15.16
C VAL A 187 -8.70 -13.19 -14.80
N LEU A 188 -8.12 -12.03 -15.03
CA LEU A 188 -6.73 -11.72 -14.77
C LEU A 188 -6.62 -10.75 -13.60
N PHE A 189 -5.97 -11.17 -12.52
CA PHE A 189 -5.62 -10.31 -11.38
C PHE A 189 -4.20 -9.79 -11.55
N ARG A 190 -3.97 -8.53 -11.24
CA ARG A 190 -2.62 -7.97 -11.11
C ARG A 190 -2.35 -7.65 -9.65
N ILE A 191 -1.50 -8.47 -9.03
CA ILE A 191 -1.13 -8.36 -7.61
C ILE A 191 0.34 -7.95 -7.54
N ASP A 192 0.63 -6.84 -6.87
CA ASP A 192 1.99 -6.30 -6.75
C ASP A 192 2.73 -6.21 -8.12
N GLY A 193 1.99 -5.87 -9.19
CA GLY A 193 2.50 -5.71 -10.55
C GLY A 193 2.61 -7.00 -11.39
N VAL A 194 2.33 -8.18 -10.80
CA VAL A 194 2.36 -9.47 -11.50
C VAL A 194 0.95 -9.92 -11.84
N ALA A 195 0.74 -10.29 -13.10
CA ALA A 195 -0.52 -10.86 -13.55
C ALA A 195 -0.64 -12.33 -13.13
N ALA A 196 -1.78 -12.68 -12.56
CA ALA A 196 -2.16 -14.05 -12.24
C ALA A 196 -3.56 -14.33 -12.80
N GLU A 197 -3.74 -15.43 -13.49
CA GLU A 197 -5.04 -15.83 -14.02
C GLU A 197 -5.80 -16.65 -12.98
N ARG A 198 -7.13 -16.44 -12.90
CA ARG A 198 -8.01 -17.26 -12.08
C ARG A 198 -8.15 -18.63 -12.76
N PRO A 199 -7.83 -19.75 -12.08
CA PRO A 199 -7.79 -21.07 -12.72
C PRO A 199 -9.13 -21.50 -13.34
N ASP A 200 -10.24 -21.19 -12.66
CA ASP A 200 -11.58 -21.70 -13.03
C ASP A 200 -12.33 -20.82 -14.03
N GLY A 201 -11.72 -19.69 -14.47
CA GLY A 201 -12.43 -18.74 -15.34
C GLY A 201 -13.75 -18.26 -14.73
N MET A 202 -14.70 -17.86 -15.59
CA MET A 202 -16.06 -17.47 -15.19
C MET A 202 -17.03 -17.79 -16.34
N PRO A 203 -18.19 -18.43 -16.08
CA PRO A 203 -19.20 -18.68 -17.10
C PRO A 203 -19.65 -17.39 -17.79
N LEU A 204 -20.00 -17.48 -19.08
CA LEU A 204 -20.35 -16.30 -19.90
C LEU A 204 -21.50 -15.51 -19.28
N GLU A 205 -22.60 -16.18 -18.93
CA GLU A 205 -23.76 -15.54 -18.33
C GLU A 205 -23.46 -14.85 -16.98
N GLU A 206 -22.60 -15.44 -16.15
CA GLU A 206 -22.20 -14.86 -14.88
C GLU A 206 -21.36 -13.60 -15.09
N GLY A 207 -20.40 -13.66 -16.03
CA GLY A 207 -19.58 -12.51 -16.39
C GLY A 207 -20.40 -11.34 -16.93
N GLU A 208 -21.35 -11.60 -17.83
CA GLU A 208 -22.26 -10.56 -18.36
C GLU A 208 -23.12 -9.93 -17.27
N ARG A 209 -23.66 -10.73 -16.35
CA ARG A 209 -24.43 -10.22 -15.19
C ARG A 209 -23.57 -9.34 -14.29
N LEU A 210 -22.32 -9.74 -14.04
CA LEU A 210 -21.38 -8.94 -13.25
C LEU A 210 -21.02 -7.62 -13.96
N ILE A 211 -20.78 -7.63 -15.26
CA ILE A 211 -20.51 -6.41 -16.02
C ILE A 211 -21.68 -5.46 -15.94
N ARG A 212 -22.91 -5.94 -16.12
CA ARG A 212 -24.13 -5.13 -15.98
C ARG A 212 -24.27 -4.54 -14.58
N PHE A 213 -23.97 -5.32 -13.54
CA PHE A 213 -23.99 -4.85 -12.15
C PHE A 213 -22.98 -3.73 -11.94
N PHE A 214 -21.73 -3.89 -12.39
CA PHE A 214 -20.72 -2.86 -12.25
C PHE A 214 -21.03 -1.61 -13.06
N LYS A 215 -21.60 -1.75 -14.27
CA LYS A 215 -22.04 -0.59 -15.08
C LYS A 215 -23.15 0.17 -14.35
N LYS A 216 -24.19 -0.51 -13.86
CA LYS A 216 -25.28 0.10 -13.09
C LYS A 216 -24.75 0.84 -11.85
N THR A 217 -23.86 0.21 -11.10
CA THR A 217 -23.28 0.78 -9.87
C THR A 217 -22.36 1.97 -10.17
N ALA A 218 -21.63 1.92 -11.28
CA ALA A 218 -20.74 3.00 -11.72
C ALA A 218 -21.44 4.14 -12.50
N GLY A 219 -22.77 4.06 -12.69
CA GLY A 219 -23.54 5.06 -13.44
C GLY A 219 -23.30 5.05 -14.94
N LEU A 220 -22.89 3.90 -15.50
CA LEU A 220 -22.63 3.74 -16.94
C LEU A 220 -23.87 3.25 -17.69
N ASN A 221 -23.89 3.49 -19.01
CA ASN A 221 -24.97 2.99 -19.87
C ASN A 221 -24.86 1.47 -20.03
N VAL A 222 -25.82 0.73 -19.50
CA VAL A 222 -25.84 -0.75 -19.50
C VAL A 222 -26.01 -1.31 -20.92
N GLU A 223 -26.76 -0.62 -21.79
CA GLU A 223 -27.09 -1.07 -23.16
C GLU A 223 -25.93 -0.85 -24.16
N GLU A 224 -25.01 0.08 -23.88
CA GLU A 224 -23.85 0.35 -24.74
C GLU A 224 -22.70 -0.60 -24.45
N ILE A 225 -22.53 -1.63 -25.26
CA ILE A 225 -21.53 -2.69 -25.06
C ILE A 225 -20.28 -2.53 -25.94
N ARG A 226 -20.29 -1.62 -26.91
CA ARG A 226 -19.19 -1.47 -27.89
C ARG A 226 -18.25 -0.33 -27.56
N ARG A 227 -18.78 0.83 -27.16
CA ARG A 227 -18.00 2.03 -26.89
C ARG A 227 -17.33 1.94 -25.51
N PRO A 228 -16.08 2.40 -25.39
CA PRO A 228 -15.43 2.48 -24.10
C PRO A 228 -16.20 3.41 -23.15
N GLN A 229 -16.42 2.94 -21.92
CA GLN A 229 -17.05 3.72 -20.86
C GLN A 229 -16.17 3.63 -19.60
N SER A 230 -16.21 4.68 -18.78
CA SER A 230 -15.48 4.73 -17.51
C SER A 230 -16.33 5.39 -16.43
N GLY A 231 -16.34 4.79 -15.25
CA GLY A 231 -17.03 5.28 -14.06
C GLY A 231 -16.27 4.92 -12.79
N LYS A 232 -16.79 5.31 -11.65
CA LYS A 232 -16.14 5.06 -10.35
C LYS A 232 -17.14 4.53 -9.35
N ILE A 233 -16.71 3.57 -8.54
CA ILE A 233 -17.42 3.06 -7.38
C ILE A 233 -16.46 3.10 -6.18
N GLN A 234 -16.98 2.85 -4.96
CA GLN A 234 -16.13 2.63 -3.81
C GLN A 234 -16.43 1.24 -3.25
N ALA A 235 -15.39 0.45 -2.99
CA ALA A 235 -15.52 -0.90 -2.45
C ALA A 235 -14.45 -1.17 -1.39
N GLY A 236 -14.86 -1.64 -0.20
CA GLY A 236 -13.93 -1.92 0.90
C GLY A 236 -14.36 -3.11 1.73
N LEU A 237 -13.40 -3.88 2.24
CA LEU A 237 -13.67 -5.01 3.13
C LEU A 237 -14.32 -4.52 4.43
N LEU A 238 -15.33 -5.25 4.92
CA LEU A 238 -15.97 -4.95 6.21
C LEU A 238 -15.01 -5.06 7.40
N SER A 239 -13.96 -5.88 7.25
CA SER A 239 -12.91 -6.05 8.26
C SER A 239 -11.92 -4.89 8.34
N GLN A 240 -11.90 -3.99 7.36
CA GLN A 240 -10.99 -2.84 7.30
C GLN A 240 -11.68 -1.58 7.81
N SER A 241 -10.99 -0.86 8.70
CA SER A 241 -11.42 0.45 9.18
C SER A 241 -10.87 1.53 8.24
N GLY A 242 -11.72 2.47 7.83
CA GLY A 242 -11.35 3.58 6.95
C GLY A 242 -12.31 3.75 5.79
N ASP A 243 -12.08 4.78 4.99
CA ASP A 243 -12.86 5.01 3.78
C ASP A 243 -12.54 3.92 2.74
N PRO A 244 -13.57 3.34 2.10
CA PRO A 244 -13.37 2.31 1.09
C PRO A 244 -12.59 2.88 -0.12
N PRO A 245 -11.61 2.14 -0.65
CA PRO A 245 -10.85 2.59 -1.81
C PRO A 245 -11.75 2.84 -3.01
N LYS A 246 -11.44 3.88 -3.76
CA LYS A 246 -12.09 4.18 -5.03
C LYS A 246 -11.67 3.13 -6.05
N THR A 247 -12.63 2.57 -6.75
CA THR A 247 -12.40 1.59 -7.82
C THR A 247 -12.92 2.16 -9.13
N GLU A 248 -12.03 2.35 -10.08
CA GLU A 248 -12.40 2.76 -11.42
C GLU A 248 -12.90 1.55 -12.20
N VAL A 249 -14.08 1.68 -12.77
CA VAL A 249 -14.75 0.66 -13.59
C VAL A 249 -14.64 1.11 -15.05
N ARG A 250 -13.99 0.34 -15.90
CA ARG A 250 -13.90 0.59 -17.34
C ARG A 250 -14.47 -0.58 -18.10
N THR A 251 -15.29 -0.28 -19.11
CA THR A 251 -15.79 -1.30 -20.04
C THR A 251 -15.45 -0.93 -21.47
N SER A 252 -15.29 -1.93 -22.32
CA SER A 252 -15.07 -1.75 -23.75
C SER A 252 -15.50 -2.99 -24.52
N GLY A 253 -15.97 -2.82 -25.75
CA GLY A 253 -16.28 -3.94 -26.64
C GLY A 253 -15.03 -4.69 -27.08
N SER A 254 -15.17 -5.99 -27.27
CA SER A 254 -14.20 -6.86 -27.94
C SER A 254 -14.91 -7.76 -28.95
N THR A 255 -14.15 -8.50 -29.78
CA THR A 255 -14.71 -9.43 -30.77
C THR A 255 -15.49 -10.58 -30.16
N ALA A 256 -15.19 -10.95 -28.92
CA ALA A 256 -15.82 -12.08 -28.22
C ALA A 256 -16.88 -11.66 -27.18
N GLY A 257 -17.06 -10.35 -26.93
CA GLY A 257 -18.00 -9.81 -25.94
C GLY A 257 -17.48 -8.54 -25.28
N GLU A 258 -18.12 -8.10 -24.21
CA GLU A 258 -17.70 -6.91 -23.47
C GLU A 258 -16.56 -7.25 -22.50
N ARG A 259 -15.54 -6.39 -22.42
CA ARG A 259 -14.42 -6.48 -21.49
C ARG A 259 -14.69 -5.56 -20.31
N LEU A 260 -14.42 -6.03 -19.09
CA LEU A 260 -14.43 -5.24 -17.86
C LEU A 260 -13.00 -5.10 -17.32
N SER A 261 -12.63 -3.90 -16.93
CA SER A 261 -11.42 -3.63 -16.16
C SER A 261 -11.78 -2.88 -14.88
N LEU A 262 -11.34 -3.40 -13.75
CA LEU A 262 -11.47 -2.75 -12.44
C LEU A 262 -10.07 -2.33 -11.99
N HIS A 263 -9.91 -1.05 -11.71
CA HIS A 263 -8.68 -0.50 -11.13
C HIS A 263 -8.95 0.00 -9.73
N VAL A 264 -8.47 -0.75 -8.72
CA VAL A 264 -8.58 -0.37 -7.31
C VAL A 264 -7.52 0.67 -7.00
N GLN A 265 -7.96 1.90 -6.75
CA GLN A 265 -7.08 2.98 -6.33
C GLN A 265 -6.72 2.75 -4.85
N THR A 266 -5.70 1.96 -4.60
CA THR A 266 -4.95 2.07 -3.35
C THR A 266 -4.36 3.46 -3.34
N GLY A 267 -4.69 4.28 -2.34
CA GLY A 267 -4.33 5.70 -2.30
C GLY A 267 -2.88 5.96 -2.74
N PRO A 268 -2.58 7.14 -3.25
CA PRO A 268 -1.25 7.45 -3.75
C PRO A 268 -0.23 7.23 -2.64
N VAL A 269 0.72 6.34 -2.90
CA VAL A 269 1.82 6.10 -1.97
C VAL A 269 2.78 7.28 -2.12
N LEU A 270 2.57 8.32 -1.31
CA LEU A 270 3.51 9.43 -1.19
C LEU A 270 4.71 8.98 -0.34
N MET A 271 5.67 8.35 -1.00
CA MET A 271 6.91 7.94 -0.36
C MET A 271 7.83 9.15 -0.13
N ARG A 272 8.62 9.11 0.93
CA ARG A 272 9.75 10.01 1.11
C ARG A 272 10.94 9.50 0.30
N PHE A 273 11.89 10.38 -0.03
CA PHE A 273 13.06 10.03 -0.82
C PHE A 273 13.87 8.87 -0.21
N ASN A 274 14.00 8.81 1.13
CA ASN A 274 14.68 7.72 1.84
C ASN A 274 13.88 6.39 1.90
N GLU A 275 12.61 6.40 1.54
CA GLU A 275 11.73 5.22 1.56
C GLU A 275 11.67 4.49 0.21
N LEU A 276 12.27 5.04 -0.84
CA LEU A 276 12.25 4.48 -2.19
C LEU A 276 12.93 3.11 -2.31
N GLY A 277 13.70 2.72 -1.30
CA GLY A 277 14.40 1.44 -1.25
C GLY A 277 15.76 1.44 -1.95
N MET A 278 16.39 2.58 -2.15
CA MET A 278 17.76 2.67 -2.66
C MET A 278 18.76 2.11 -1.65
N ALA A 279 19.84 1.49 -2.13
CA ALA A 279 20.99 1.19 -1.29
C ALA A 279 21.61 2.49 -0.75
N PRO A 280 22.14 2.52 0.50
CA PRO A 280 22.63 3.74 1.14
C PRO A 280 23.63 4.54 0.30
N ALA A 281 24.58 3.85 -0.36
CA ALA A 281 25.57 4.50 -1.21
C ALA A 281 24.95 5.20 -2.44
N ARG A 282 23.86 4.62 -3.02
CA ARG A 282 23.15 5.20 -4.18
C ARG A 282 22.28 6.37 -3.74
N HIS A 283 21.66 6.21 -2.59
CA HIS A 283 20.88 7.28 -1.97
C HIS A 283 21.74 8.52 -1.73
N GLU A 284 22.92 8.35 -1.14
CA GLU A 284 23.83 9.47 -0.87
C GLU A 284 24.38 10.10 -2.17
N ALA A 285 24.78 9.29 -3.15
CA ALA A 285 25.22 9.79 -4.45
C ALA A 285 24.15 10.63 -5.16
N LEU A 286 22.90 10.14 -5.15
CA LEU A 286 21.80 10.87 -5.74
C LEU A 286 21.46 12.15 -4.94
N LYS A 287 21.52 12.09 -3.61
CA LYS A 287 21.33 13.25 -2.73
C LYS A 287 22.32 14.37 -3.02
N GLN A 288 23.58 14.04 -3.35
CA GLN A 288 24.57 15.03 -3.78
C GLN A 288 24.19 15.71 -5.09
N CYS A 289 23.62 14.97 -6.06
CA CYS A 289 23.07 15.57 -7.27
C CYS A 289 21.87 16.47 -6.97
N LEU A 290 20.99 16.06 -6.04
CA LEU A 290 19.85 16.86 -5.60
C LEU A 290 20.27 18.13 -4.87
N GLY A 291 21.41 18.15 -4.23
CA GLY A 291 21.98 19.32 -3.54
C GLY A 291 22.53 20.40 -4.49
N ARG A 292 22.80 20.10 -5.76
CA ARG A 292 23.26 21.10 -6.74
C ARG A 292 22.12 22.03 -7.12
N PRO A 293 22.31 23.35 -7.15
CA PRO A 293 21.24 24.30 -7.46
C PRO A 293 20.81 24.29 -8.92
N VAL A 294 21.70 23.94 -9.84
CA VAL A 294 21.51 23.98 -11.29
C VAL A 294 21.88 22.65 -11.92
N GLY A 295 21.21 22.29 -12.99
CA GLY A 295 21.48 21.12 -13.81
C GLY A 295 20.28 20.19 -13.99
N LEU A 296 20.46 19.14 -14.78
CA LEU A 296 19.44 18.18 -15.16
C LEU A 296 19.71 16.81 -14.53
N LEU A 297 18.74 16.26 -13.83
CA LEU A 297 18.72 14.86 -13.44
C LEU A 297 17.70 14.11 -14.32
N LEU A 298 18.18 13.12 -15.06
CA LEU A 298 17.32 12.25 -15.87
C LEU A 298 16.81 11.11 -15.00
N ILE A 299 15.50 11.00 -14.85
CA ILE A 299 14.82 9.98 -14.07
C ILE A 299 14.10 9.04 -15.02
N SER A 300 14.48 7.77 -15.04
CA SER A 300 13.89 6.83 -15.98
C SER A 300 13.40 5.55 -15.33
N ALA A 301 12.44 4.93 -15.99
CA ALA A 301 11.91 3.62 -15.63
C ALA A 301 11.17 3.01 -16.83
N PRO A 302 11.05 1.70 -16.97
CA PRO A 302 10.04 1.11 -17.83
C PRO A 302 8.63 1.48 -17.36
N PRO A 303 7.61 1.42 -18.21
CA PRO A 303 6.23 1.69 -17.82
C PRO A 303 5.80 0.91 -16.57
N ARG A 304 5.04 1.55 -15.67
CA ARG A 304 4.53 0.98 -14.41
C ARG A 304 5.59 0.58 -13.37
N ASN A 305 6.81 1.08 -13.50
CA ASN A 305 7.90 0.83 -12.54
C ASN A 305 8.18 2.02 -11.59
N GLY A 306 7.15 2.83 -11.31
CA GLY A 306 7.18 3.80 -10.23
C GLY A 306 7.86 5.14 -10.58
N LEU A 307 7.98 5.50 -11.88
CA LEU A 307 8.58 6.76 -12.33
C LEU A 307 8.01 7.96 -11.57
N THR A 308 6.70 8.17 -11.61
CA THR A 308 6.03 9.31 -10.96
C THR A 308 6.20 9.30 -9.43
N THR A 309 6.19 8.13 -8.79
CA THR A 309 6.41 8.00 -7.33
C THR A 309 7.81 8.53 -6.95
N THR A 310 8.83 8.18 -7.73
CA THR A 310 10.20 8.65 -7.51
C THR A 310 10.33 10.14 -7.80
N GLN A 311 9.72 10.63 -8.86
CA GLN A 311 9.68 12.06 -9.19
C GLN A 311 9.05 12.87 -8.05
N TYR A 312 7.90 12.42 -7.52
CA TYR A 312 7.24 13.10 -6.40
C TYR A 312 8.05 13.02 -5.11
N ALA A 313 8.71 11.88 -4.84
CA ALA A 313 9.60 11.74 -3.69
C ALA A 313 10.80 12.70 -3.77
N ILE A 314 11.36 12.90 -4.98
CA ILE A 314 12.43 13.85 -5.23
C ILE A 314 11.93 15.29 -5.07
N LEU A 315 10.81 15.67 -5.67
CA LEU A 315 10.26 17.03 -5.51
C LEU A 315 10.00 17.36 -4.04
N ARG A 316 9.40 16.43 -3.30
CA ARG A 316 9.12 16.58 -1.86
C ARG A 316 10.36 16.57 -0.97
N SER A 317 11.54 16.24 -1.50
CA SER A 317 12.81 16.35 -0.77
C SER A 317 13.36 17.78 -0.76
N HIS A 318 12.81 18.66 -1.60
CA HIS A 318 13.12 20.09 -1.61
C HIS A 318 12.19 20.86 -0.69
N ASP A 319 12.68 21.98 -0.19
CA ASP A 319 11.87 22.94 0.57
C ASP A 319 11.03 23.77 -0.40
N ALA A 320 9.73 23.47 -0.48
CA ALA A 320 8.80 24.16 -1.36
C ALA A 320 8.38 25.57 -0.87
N TYR A 321 8.80 25.97 0.34
CA TYR A 321 8.63 27.35 0.80
C TYR A 321 9.78 28.25 0.35
N MET A 322 10.98 27.66 0.18
CA MET A 322 12.17 28.40 -0.25
C MET A 322 12.43 28.33 -1.73
N ASN A 323 11.78 27.42 -2.46
CA ASN A 323 11.97 27.20 -3.88
C ASN A 323 10.61 27.30 -4.62
N ASN A 324 10.61 28.00 -5.74
CA ASN A 324 9.48 28.04 -6.67
C ASN A 324 9.51 26.76 -7.52
N ILE A 325 8.70 25.74 -7.13
CA ILE A 325 8.69 24.41 -7.75
C ILE A 325 7.49 24.25 -8.67
N HIS A 326 7.75 23.91 -9.93
CA HIS A 326 6.73 23.60 -10.92
C HIS A 326 6.86 22.17 -11.42
N ALA A 327 5.72 21.52 -11.67
CA ALA A 327 5.64 20.21 -12.30
C ALA A 327 4.75 20.29 -13.54
N LEU A 328 5.25 19.83 -14.68
CA LEU A 328 4.52 19.67 -15.91
C LEU A 328 4.29 18.18 -16.15
N GLU A 329 3.05 17.75 -16.14
CA GLU A 329 2.66 16.34 -16.13
C GLU A 329 1.55 16.06 -17.14
N ARG A 330 1.48 14.84 -17.65
CA ARG A 330 0.35 14.35 -18.46
C ARG A 330 -0.83 13.89 -17.61
N ARG A 331 -0.55 13.43 -16.41
CA ARG A 331 -1.53 12.95 -15.44
C ARG A 331 -1.07 13.25 -14.02
N LYS A 332 -1.88 13.95 -13.29
CA LYS A 332 -1.67 14.19 -11.86
C LYS A 332 -2.16 12.99 -11.05
N LEU A 333 -1.30 12.44 -10.19
CA LEU A 333 -1.69 11.36 -9.28
C LEU A 333 -2.26 11.89 -7.96
N VAL A 334 -1.66 12.96 -7.43
CA VAL A 334 -2.04 13.60 -6.17
C VAL A 334 -1.61 15.05 -6.19
N ASP A 335 -2.27 15.87 -5.37
CA ASP A 335 -1.85 17.25 -5.10
C ASP A 335 -0.60 17.24 -4.20
N LEU A 336 0.42 17.97 -4.63
CA LEU A 336 1.63 18.19 -3.85
C LEU A 336 1.57 19.57 -3.21
N ASP A 337 1.72 19.63 -1.89
CA ASP A 337 1.64 20.88 -1.14
C ASP A 337 2.73 21.88 -1.58
N ASN A 338 2.35 23.11 -1.83
CA ASN A 338 3.20 24.22 -2.26
C ASN A 338 4.00 23.97 -3.57
N ILE A 339 3.56 23.03 -4.40
CA ILE A 339 4.13 22.76 -5.73
C ILE A 339 3.07 23.06 -6.79
N THR A 340 3.42 23.90 -7.76
CA THR A 340 2.53 24.23 -8.86
C THR A 340 2.51 23.11 -9.91
N GLN A 341 1.44 22.32 -9.93
CA GLN A 341 1.27 21.22 -10.89
C GLN A 341 0.41 21.65 -12.07
N GLN A 342 0.97 21.55 -13.27
CA GLN A 342 0.27 21.81 -14.55
C GLN A 342 0.06 20.49 -15.29
N ILE A 343 -1.16 20.29 -15.77
CA ILE A 343 -1.54 19.07 -16.49
C ILE A 343 -1.64 19.40 -17.99
N TYR A 344 -0.99 18.57 -18.80
CA TYR A 344 -1.10 18.63 -20.25
C TYR A 344 -2.21 17.70 -20.75
N GLU A 345 -3.31 18.25 -21.20
CA GLU A 345 -4.51 17.51 -21.64
C GLU A 345 -4.49 17.08 -23.12
N GLY A 346 -3.37 17.13 -23.78
CA GLY A 346 -3.03 16.59 -25.11
C GLY A 346 -4.04 16.68 -26.26
N ALA A 347 -5.27 16.33 -26.05
CA ALA A 347 -6.26 16.17 -27.10
C ALA A 347 -7.09 17.44 -27.42
N ASN A 348 -7.05 18.46 -26.55
CA ASN A 348 -7.95 19.62 -26.62
C ASN A 348 -7.23 20.98 -26.72
N THR A 349 -5.92 21.01 -26.94
CA THR A 349 -5.16 22.27 -26.97
C THR A 349 -4.31 22.38 -28.22
N ASP A 350 -4.33 23.56 -28.87
CA ASP A 350 -3.40 23.93 -29.94
C ASP A 350 -1.95 24.10 -29.43
N VAL A 351 -1.70 23.85 -28.17
CA VAL A 351 -0.42 23.99 -27.48
C VAL A 351 0.23 22.63 -27.29
N ASN A 352 1.40 22.41 -27.87
CA ASN A 352 2.17 21.19 -27.62
C ASN A 352 2.86 21.22 -26.25
N TYR A 353 3.36 20.04 -25.79
CA TYR A 353 4.00 19.87 -24.49
C TYR A 353 5.21 20.78 -24.30
N ALA A 354 6.03 20.94 -25.34
CA ALA A 354 7.19 21.83 -25.36
C ALA A 354 6.84 23.31 -25.15
N ARG A 355 5.79 23.81 -25.81
CA ARG A 355 5.30 25.20 -25.60
C ARG A 355 4.79 25.38 -24.16
N MET A 356 4.16 24.38 -23.60
CA MET A 356 3.72 24.42 -22.20
C MET A 356 4.91 24.50 -21.25
N LEU A 357 5.97 23.71 -21.50
CA LEU A 357 7.24 23.84 -20.76
C LEU A 357 7.83 25.25 -20.87
N GLN A 358 7.85 25.86 -22.06
CA GLN A 358 8.29 27.25 -22.24
C GLN A 358 7.47 28.22 -21.39
N SER A 359 6.15 28.01 -21.32
CA SER A 359 5.27 28.81 -20.46
C SER A 359 5.56 28.65 -18.97
N VAL A 360 5.90 27.43 -18.54
CA VAL A 360 6.36 27.16 -17.16
C VAL A 360 7.66 27.92 -16.88
N LEU A 361 8.65 27.80 -17.75
CA LEU A 361 9.98 28.42 -17.58
C LEU A 361 9.93 29.95 -17.53
N ARG A 362 8.97 30.60 -18.23
CA ARG A 362 8.75 32.05 -18.15
C ARG A 362 8.30 32.56 -16.79
N ARG A 363 7.84 31.68 -15.90
CA ARG A 363 7.46 32.03 -14.53
C ARG A 363 8.64 32.00 -13.57
N GLU A 364 9.84 31.87 -14.10
CA GLU A 364 11.10 31.84 -13.35
C GLU A 364 11.12 30.84 -12.19
N PRO A 365 10.78 29.55 -12.44
CA PRO A 365 10.85 28.54 -11.39
C PRO A 365 12.32 28.21 -11.05
N ASP A 366 12.60 27.89 -9.78
CA ASP A 366 13.89 27.37 -9.36
C ASP A 366 14.04 25.89 -9.77
N ILE A 367 12.96 25.13 -9.63
CA ILE A 367 12.92 23.68 -9.90
C ILE A 367 11.74 23.35 -10.81
N VAL A 368 12.01 22.60 -11.87
CA VAL A 368 10.99 22.11 -12.79
C VAL A 368 11.06 20.60 -12.93
N LEU A 369 9.93 19.95 -12.71
CA LEU A 369 9.70 18.56 -13.11
C LEU A 369 9.03 18.56 -14.50
N VAL A 370 9.65 17.86 -15.45
CA VAL A 370 9.04 17.43 -16.70
C VAL A 370 8.71 15.95 -16.55
N GLY A 371 7.44 15.62 -16.31
CA GLY A 371 7.02 14.28 -15.91
C GLY A 371 7.38 13.18 -16.89
N GLU A 372 7.08 13.40 -18.18
CA GLU A 372 7.40 12.46 -19.26
C GLU A 372 7.85 13.22 -20.51
N CYS A 373 9.12 13.08 -20.89
CA CYS A 373 9.70 13.64 -22.09
C CYS A 373 9.66 12.60 -23.21
N GLU A 374 8.90 12.86 -24.26
CA GLU A 374 8.74 11.97 -25.41
C GLU A 374 9.19 12.61 -26.73
N ASP A 375 9.40 13.92 -26.73
CA ASP A 375 9.72 14.68 -27.95
C ASP A 375 11.04 15.46 -27.82
N ARG A 376 11.65 15.72 -28.98
CA ARG A 376 12.95 16.42 -29.08
C ARG A 376 12.88 17.86 -28.64
N GLU A 377 11.80 18.55 -28.92
CA GLU A 377 11.66 19.97 -28.61
C GLU A 377 11.64 20.18 -27.09
N THR A 378 10.87 19.36 -26.37
CA THR A 378 10.85 19.35 -24.90
C THR A 378 12.24 19.05 -24.33
N ALA A 379 12.94 18.04 -24.86
CA ALA A 379 14.29 17.69 -24.40
C ALA A 379 15.28 18.85 -24.59
N LYS A 380 15.29 19.51 -25.75
CA LYS A 380 16.15 20.67 -26.05
C LYS A 380 15.89 21.82 -25.09
N ILE A 381 14.62 22.17 -24.87
CA ILE A 381 14.25 23.27 -23.98
C ILE A 381 14.68 22.97 -22.55
N ALA A 382 14.40 21.77 -22.05
CA ALA A 382 14.79 21.33 -20.72
C ALA A 382 16.31 21.33 -20.54
N THR A 383 17.06 20.85 -21.54
CA THR A 383 18.53 20.81 -21.52
C THR A 383 19.15 22.21 -21.48
N ARG A 384 18.67 23.15 -22.30
CA ARG A 384 19.13 24.53 -22.30
C ARG A 384 18.84 25.22 -20.98
N ALA A 385 17.60 25.11 -20.48
CA ALA A 385 17.24 25.67 -19.18
C ALA A 385 18.14 25.14 -18.03
N ALA A 386 18.47 23.85 -18.06
CA ALA A 386 19.36 23.25 -17.08
C ALA A 386 20.83 23.63 -17.26
N ALA A 387 21.28 23.90 -18.47
CA ALA A 387 22.65 24.37 -18.75
C ALA A 387 22.85 25.83 -18.33
N ASP A 388 21.77 26.63 -18.32
CA ASP A 388 21.82 28.03 -17.95
C ASP A 388 21.75 28.23 -16.43
N ASP A 389 20.59 28.10 -15.83
CA ASP A 389 20.39 28.47 -14.42
C ASP A 389 19.28 27.73 -13.69
N ARG A 390 18.67 26.70 -14.29
CA ARG A 390 17.52 26.00 -13.70
C ARG A 390 17.87 24.59 -13.24
N LYS A 391 17.15 24.12 -12.25
CA LYS A 391 17.17 22.71 -11.85
C LYS A 391 16.03 21.96 -12.51
N ILE A 392 16.35 20.99 -13.36
CA ILE A 392 15.38 20.24 -14.15
C ILE A 392 15.40 18.76 -13.76
N TYR A 393 14.25 18.23 -13.43
CA TYR A 393 14.00 16.79 -13.33
C TYR A 393 13.27 16.33 -14.57
N LEU A 394 13.94 15.53 -15.41
CA LEU A 394 13.39 15.08 -16.68
C LEU A 394 13.03 13.60 -16.60
N GLY A 395 11.75 13.27 -16.73
CA GLY A 395 11.27 11.90 -16.74
C GLY A 395 11.23 11.30 -18.13
N MET A 396 11.57 10.01 -18.26
CA MET A 396 11.37 9.28 -19.51
C MET A 396 11.24 7.77 -19.30
N HIS A 397 10.67 7.09 -20.28
CA HIS A 397 10.63 5.63 -20.29
C HIS A 397 11.84 5.04 -21.00
N ALA A 398 12.60 4.21 -20.23
CA ALA A 398 13.78 3.53 -20.75
C ALA A 398 13.98 2.19 -20.05
N ARG A 399 14.70 1.27 -20.72
CA ARG A 399 15.00 -0.09 -20.23
C ARG A 399 16.05 -0.09 -19.11
N ASP A 400 17.08 0.72 -19.26
CA ASP A 400 18.21 0.87 -18.34
C ASP A 400 18.75 2.31 -18.42
N THR A 401 19.75 2.61 -17.60
CA THR A 401 20.38 3.93 -17.52
C THR A 401 21.03 4.37 -18.83
N PHE A 402 21.62 3.43 -19.57
CA PHE A 402 22.32 3.74 -20.82
C PHE A 402 21.36 3.91 -21.99
N ASP A 403 20.24 3.16 -22.01
CA ASP A 403 19.13 3.39 -22.96
C ASP A 403 18.51 4.77 -22.71
N ALA A 404 18.32 5.16 -21.44
CA ALA A 404 17.85 6.50 -21.08
C ALA A 404 18.82 7.59 -21.55
N LEU A 405 20.10 7.43 -21.26
CA LEU A 405 21.15 8.38 -21.68
C LEU A 405 21.21 8.52 -23.19
N ASN A 406 21.19 7.40 -23.94
CA ASN A 406 21.23 7.42 -25.41
C ASN A 406 20.01 8.12 -26.01
N LYS A 407 18.81 7.81 -25.52
CA LYS A 407 17.58 8.50 -25.93
C LYS A 407 17.65 10.00 -25.66
N TYR A 408 18.07 10.37 -24.46
CA TYR A 408 18.20 11.77 -24.07
C TYR A 408 19.20 12.51 -24.98
N LEU A 409 20.40 11.99 -25.20
CA LEU A 409 21.42 12.64 -26.04
C LEU A 409 20.93 12.77 -27.50
N THR A 410 20.24 11.75 -28.01
CA THR A 410 19.64 11.80 -29.36
C THR A 410 18.57 12.88 -29.47
N MET A 411 17.80 13.15 -28.42
CA MET A 411 16.76 14.19 -28.40
C MET A 411 17.32 15.59 -28.12
N ALA A 412 18.34 15.70 -27.27
CA ALA A 412 18.97 16.97 -26.93
C ALA A 412 19.76 17.57 -28.12
N GLU A 413 20.27 16.73 -29.02
CA GLU A 413 21.03 17.04 -30.25
C GLU A 413 22.38 17.75 -30.02
N ASP A 414 22.55 18.55 -28.99
CA ASP A 414 23.80 19.25 -28.65
C ASP A 414 24.48 18.58 -27.45
N ASN A 415 25.49 17.78 -27.77
CA ASN A 415 26.22 17.02 -26.76
C ASN A 415 27.02 17.92 -25.80
N ALA A 416 27.49 19.10 -26.23
CA ALA A 416 28.24 20.00 -25.37
C ALA A 416 27.30 20.64 -24.33
N VAL A 417 26.13 21.09 -24.74
CA VAL A 417 25.09 21.62 -23.83
C VAL A 417 24.58 20.51 -22.90
N ALA A 418 24.33 19.30 -23.44
CA ALA A 418 23.87 18.15 -22.65
C ALA A 418 24.91 17.76 -21.58
N ALA A 419 26.22 17.74 -21.93
CA ALA A 419 27.30 17.44 -21.01
C ALA A 419 27.44 18.48 -19.88
N LYS A 420 27.18 19.75 -20.16
CA LYS A 420 27.15 20.83 -19.18
C LYS A 420 25.95 20.70 -18.23
N ALA A 421 24.78 20.35 -18.77
CA ALA A 421 23.53 20.30 -18.05
C ALA A 421 23.40 19.05 -17.16
N LEU A 422 23.84 17.88 -17.63
CA LEU A 422 23.51 16.59 -17.04
C LEU A 422 24.29 16.31 -15.77
N LEU A 423 23.59 16.13 -14.64
CA LEU A 423 24.15 15.78 -13.33
C LEU A 423 24.23 14.26 -13.13
N GLY A 424 23.24 13.55 -13.64
CA GLY A 424 23.15 12.12 -13.49
C GLY A 424 21.93 11.54 -14.21
N VAL A 425 21.91 10.23 -14.28
CA VAL A 425 20.82 9.43 -14.86
C VAL A 425 20.45 8.35 -13.88
N THR A 426 19.17 8.20 -13.60
CA THR A 426 18.67 7.09 -12.80
C THR A 426 17.76 6.20 -13.63
N ASN A 427 17.87 4.90 -13.42
CA ASN A 427 16.88 3.95 -13.90
C ASN A 427 16.40 3.07 -12.74
N GLN A 428 15.14 2.73 -12.74
CA GLN A 428 14.56 1.95 -11.66
C GLN A 428 13.63 0.85 -12.15
N ARG A 429 13.49 -0.15 -11.30
CA ARG A 429 12.49 -1.20 -11.42
C ARG A 429 11.84 -1.48 -10.09
N LEU A 430 10.59 -1.92 -10.13
CA LEU A 430 9.89 -2.41 -8.96
C LEU A 430 9.95 -3.93 -8.91
N ILE A 431 10.44 -4.45 -7.79
CA ILE A 431 10.46 -5.86 -7.46
C ILE A 431 9.56 -6.11 -6.25
N ARG A 432 8.94 -7.30 -6.17
CA ARG A 432 8.10 -7.65 -5.04
C ARG A 432 8.95 -7.90 -3.79
N ALA A 433 8.48 -7.42 -2.65
CA ALA A 433 9.10 -7.70 -1.36
C ALA A 433 8.56 -9.02 -0.79
N LEU A 434 9.46 -9.86 -0.26
CA LEU A 434 9.08 -11.10 0.41
C LEU A 434 8.22 -10.83 1.64
N CYS A 435 7.21 -11.65 1.85
CA CYS A 435 6.42 -11.64 3.07
C CYS A 435 7.29 -12.05 4.27
N LYS A 436 7.43 -11.14 5.23
CA LYS A 436 8.26 -11.38 6.41
C LYS A 436 7.73 -12.52 7.30
N ASP A 437 6.42 -12.77 7.27
CA ASP A 437 5.75 -13.72 8.14
C ASP A 437 5.85 -15.17 7.65
N CYS A 438 6.01 -15.38 6.33
CA CYS A 438 6.03 -16.73 5.80
C CYS A 438 7.26 -17.08 4.94
N ARG A 439 8.18 -16.12 4.69
CA ARG A 439 9.40 -16.43 3.94
C ARG A 439 10.23 -17.51 4.62
N GLU A 440 10.86 -18.36 3.82
CA GLU A 440 11.72 -19.45 4.28
C GLU A 440 13.18 -19.13 3.96
N ALA A 441 14.05 -19.30 4.97
CA ALA A 441 15.48 -19.23 4.77
C ALA A 441 15.97 -20.54 4.17
N PHE A 442 16.90 -20.48 3.22
CA PHE A 442 17.59 -21.63 2.67
C PHE A 442 19.05 -21.29 2.38
N GLN A 443 19.90 -22.29 2.41
CA GLN A 443 21.30 -22.13 2.05
C GLN A 443 21.46 -22.30 0.54
N PRO A 444 21.99 -21.29 -0.18
CA PRO A 444 22.24 -21.39 -1.61
C PRO A 444 23.39 -22.37 -1.88
N ASP A 445 23.29 -23.10 -2.98
CA ASP A 445 24.36 -24.00 -3.42
C ASP A 445 25.60 -23.21 -3.94
N ALA A 446 26.79 -23.78 -3.78
CA ALA A 446 28.05 -23.15 -4.17
C ALA A 446 28.10 -22.81 -5.67
N ALA A 447 27.45 -23.62 -6.52
CA ALA A 447 27.37 -23.38 -7.96
C ALA A 447 26.56 -22.12 -8.29
N THR A 448 25.45 -21.90 -7.57
CA THR A 448 24.63 -20.68 -7.70
C THR A 448 25.39 -19.44 -7.25
N LEU A 449 26.09 -19.50 -6.10
CA LEU A 449 26.91 -18.39 -5.61
C LEU A 449 28.03 -18.03 -6.59
N LYS A 450 28.71 -19.03 -7.16
CA LYS A 450 29.74 -18.82 -8.18
C LYS A 450 29.20 -18.19 -9.47
N LYS A 451 28.02 -18.63 -9.95
CA LYS A 451 27.35 -18.02 -11.11
C LYS A 451 26.97 -16.56 -10.89
N LEU A 452 26.64 -16.21 -9.67
CA LEU A 452 26.27 -14.84 -9.28
C LEU A 452 27.48 -13.99 -8.89
N ASN A 453 28.68 -14.56 -8.94
CA ASN A 453 29.93 -13.91 -8.50
C ASN A 453 29.85 -13.38 -7.06
N LEU A 454 29.22 -14.15 -6.17
CA LEU A 454 29.04 -13.81 -4.78
C LEU A 454 30.01 -14.61 -3.88
N PRO A 455 30.59 -13.97 -2.85
CA PRO A 455 31.51 -14.63 -1.93
C PRO A 455 30.77 -15.65 -1.06
N ALA A 456 31.08 -16.93 -1.22
CA ALA A 456 30.41 -18.03 -0.52
C ALA A 456 30.64 -18.00 1.00
N ASP A 457 31.75 -17.42 1.45
CA ASP A 457 32.14 -17.26 2.86
C ASP A 457 31.33 -16.18 3.60
N LYS A 458 30.67 -15.27 2.86
CA LYS A 458 29.92 -14.15 3.45
C LYS A 458 28.41 -14.31 3.37
N ILE A 459 27.93 -15.32 2.66
CA ILE A 459 26.50 -15.53 2.42
C ILE A 459 26.05 -16.83 3.07
N GLU A 460 25.41 -16.70 4.24
CA GLU A 460 24.89 -17.85 4.97
C GLU A 460 23.55 -18.34 4.43
N ARG A 461 22.67 -17.43 4.01
CA ARG A 461 21.29 -17.78 3.65
C ARG A 461 20.67 -16.79 2.66
N PHE A 462 19.82 -17.32 1.83
CA PHE A 462 18.84 -16.57 1.05
C PHE A 462 17.43 -16.83 1.57
N TYR A 463 16.46 -16.05 1.07
CA TYR A 463 15.07 -16.23 1.41
C TYR A 463 14.22 -16.46 0.16
N ARG A 464 13.17 -17.26 0.32
CA ARG A 464 12.20 -17.55 -0.75
C ARG A 464 10.78 -17.59 -0.20
N PRO A 465 9.74 -17.48 -1.05
CA PRO A 465 8.39 -17.86 -0.65
C PRO A 465 8.36 -19.31 -0.21
N PRO A 466 7.42 -19.72 0.66
CA PRO A 466 7.26 -21.13 1.00
C PRO A 466 7.12 -21.99 -0.25
N SER A 467 7.89 -23.05 -0.35
CA SER A 467 7.83 -24.00 -1.47
C SER A 467 6.55 -24.84 -1.42
N GLU A 468 6.06 -25.13 -0.21
CA GLU A 468 4.84 -25.88 0.03
C GLU A 468 3.98 -25.16 1.07
N PRO A 469 2.64 -25.17 0.93
CA PRO A 469 1.77 -24.61 1.93
C PRO A 469 1.85 -25.43 3.22
N LYS A 470 2.05 -24.77 4.35
CA LYS A 470 1.96 -25.43 5.67
C LYS A 470 0.54 -25.99 5.82
N LEU A 471 0.44 -27.25 6.23
CA LEU A 471 -0.86 -27.90 6.45
C LEU A 471 -1.28 -27.80 7.92
N ASN A 472 -2.57 -27.61 8.17
CA ASN A 472 -3.13 -27.71 9.51
C ASN A 472 -3.29 -29.18 9.94
N ARG A 473 -3.69 -29.43 11.21
CA ARG A 473 -3.92 -30.78 11.74
C ARG A 473 -4.95 -31.61 10.95
N ARG A 474 -5.73 -31.00 10.06
CA ARG A 474 -6.76 -31.63 9.20
C ARG A 474 -6.29 -31.76 7.74
N GLY A 475 -4.99 -31.56 7.45
CA GLY A 475 -4.44 -31.64 6.08
C GLY A 475 -4.83 -30.49 5.15
N LYS A 476 -5.46 -29.41 5.65
CA LYS A 476 -5.80 -28.24 4.84
C LYS A 476 -4.66 -27.21 4.83
N PRO A 477 -4.37 -26.55 3.69
CA PRO A 477 -3.34 -25.55 3.61
C PRO A 477 -3.65 -24.33 4.51
N ILE A 478 -2.64 -23.91 5.28
CA ILE A 478 -2.71 -22.69 6.08
C ILE A 478 -2.23 -21.54 5.18
N ILE A 479 -3.17 -20.69 4.77
CA ILE A 479 -2.85 -19.50 3.97
C ILE A 479 -2.32 -18.42 4.91
N CYS A 480 -1.15 -17.87 4.59
CA CYS A 480 -0.59 -16.73 5.32
C CYS A 480 -1.53 -15.53 5.23
N GLN A 481 -1.96 -15.00 6.37
CA GLN A 481 -2.93 -13.89 6.44
C GLN A 481 -2.36 -12.57 5.90
N THR A 482 -1.05 -12.40 5.89
CA THR A 482 -0.37 -11.18 5.44
C THR A 482 -0.22 -11.13 3.92
N CYS A 483 0.25 -12.21 3.29
CA CYS A 483 0.47 -12.24 1.84
C CYS A 483 -0.61 -12.98 1.05
N GLN A 484 -1.60 -13.55 1.71
CA GLN A 484 -2.71 -14.31 1.10
C GLN A 484 -2.22 -15.47 0.21
N GLY A 485 -1.11 -16.11 0.63
CA GLY A 485 -0.52 -17.24 -0.11
C GLY A 485 0.41 -16.86 -1.26
N THR A 486 0.57 -15.57 -1.58
CA THR A 486 1.45 -15.12 -2.69
C THR A 486 2.94 -15.21 -2.35
N GLY A 487 3.30 -15.27 -1.07
CA GLY A 487 4.69 -15.20 -0.58
C GLY A 487 5.32 -13.80 -0.65
N TYR A 488 4.61 -12.80 -1.20
CA TYR A 488 5.09 -11.43 -1.38
C TYR A 488 4.10 -10.40 -0.83
N VAL A 489 4.60 -9.25 -0.37
CA VAL A 489 3.79 -8.14 0.14
C VAL A 489 4.36 -6.81 -0.31
N GLY A 490 3.68 -6.17 -1.23
CA GLY A 490 4.09 -4.88 -1.77
C GLY A 490 5.32 -4.96 -2.67
N ARG A 491 5.86 -3.80 -3.02
CA ARG A 491 6.99 -3.64 -3.94
C ARG A 491 8.04 -2.71 -3.35
N THR A 492 9.30 -2.89 -3.75
CA THR A 492 10.42 -2.00 -3.44
C THR A 492 11.15 -1.63 -4.72
N GLY A 493 11.77 -0.45 -4.74
CA GLY A 493 12.57 -0.01 -5.89
C GLY A 493 13.96 -0.64 -5.89
N VAL A 494 14.44 -1.00 -7.07
CA VAL A 494 15.85 -1.26 -7.36
C VAL A 494 16.32 -0.17 -8.29
N PHE A 495 17.46 0.45 -7.99
CA PHE A 495 17.92 1.64 -8.69
C PHE A 495 19.30 1.44 -9.27
N GLU A 496 19.46 1.81 -10.53
CA GLU A 496 20.73 2.01 -11.20
C GLU A 496 20.97 3.51 -11.30
N VAL A 497 22.10 3.99 -10.79
CA VAL A 497 22.40 5.42 -10.70
C VAL A 497 23.75 5.69 -11.36
N LEU A 498 23.72 6.46 -12.43
CA LEU A 498 24.88 7.00 -13.11
C LEU A 498 25.09 8.45 -12.68
N ILE A 499 26.23 8.75 -12.11
CA ILE A 499 26.66 10.12 -11.80
C ILE A 499 27.55 10.62 -12.93
N VAL A 500 27.25 11.81 -13.43
CA VAL A 500 28.05 12.44 -14.48
C VAL A 500 29.19 13.22 -13.83
N ASP A 501 30.35 12.57 -13.74
CA ASP A 501 31.60 13.23 -13.33
C ASP A 501 32.29 13.91 -14.52
N ALA A 502 33.43 14.54 -14.28
CA ALA A 502 34.21 15.25 -15.31
C ALA A 502 34.60 14.33 -16.48
N ALA A 503 34.95 13.06 -16.19
CA ALA A 503 35.34 12.11 -17.23
C ALA A 503 34.17 11.69 -18.12
N VAL A 504 33.02 11.38 -17.51
CA VAL A 504 31.78 11.04 -18.22
C VAL A 504 31.27 12.25 -18.99
N SER A 505 31.26 13.44 -18.39
CA SER A 505 30.86 14.69 -19.04
C SER A 505 31.71 14.99 -20.30
N LYS A 506 33.01 14.79 -20.22
CA LYS A 506 33.93 14.93 -21.36
C LYS A 506 33.57 13.98 -22.51
N LEU A 507 33.33 12.69 -22.20
CA LEU A 507 32.95 11.70 -23.21
C LEU A 507 31.59 12.06 -23.87
N ILE A 508 30.63 12.59 -23.10
CA ILE A 508 29.36 13.06 -23.65
C ILE A 508 29.58 14.24 -24.59
N ALA A 509 30.39 15.25 -24.17
CA ALA A 509 30.68 16.43 -24.98
C ALA A 509 31.39 16.09 -26.30
N GLU A 510 32.28 15.08 -26.28
CA GLU A 510 32.96 14.56 -27.47
C GLU A 510 32.07 13.70 -28.38
N GLY A 511 30.82 13.43 -28.00
CA GLY A 511 29.93 12.54 -28.73
C GLY A 511 30.38 11.08 -28.72
N ALA A 512 31.08 10.65 -27.68
CA ALA A 512 31.56 9.27 -27.58
C ALA A 512 30.40 8.28 -27.53
N GLY A 513 30.56 7.14 -28.21
CA GLY A 513 29.52 6.09 -28.19
C GLY A 513 29.25 5.57 -26.78
N ILE A 514 28.03 5.11 -26.55
CA ILE A 514 27.52 4.62 -25.24
C ILE A 514 28.43 3.57 -24.60
N GLU A 515 29.07 2.69 -25.40
CA GLU A 515 29.98 1.66 -24.87
C GLU A 515 31.22 2.25 -24.18
N LYS A 516 31.75 3.37 -24.69
CA LYS A 516 32.89 4.07 -24.04
C LYS A 516 32.45 4.71 -22.71
N ILE A 517 31.25 5.31 -22.69
CA ILE A 517 30.67 5.89 -21.48
C ILE A 517 30.42 4.80 -20.44
N LYS A 518 29.87 3.66 -20.87
CA LYS A 518 29.63 2.48 -20.02
C LYS A 518 30.93 1.92 -19.42
N ALA A 519 31.97 1.84 -20.21
CA ALA A 519 33.31 1.41 -19.73
C ALA A 519 33.86 2.39 -18.67
N GLN A 520 33.70 3.71 -18.87
CA GLN A 520 34.09 4.71 -17.86
C GLN A 520 33.29 4.61 -16.58
N CYS A 521 31.96 4.46 -16.67
CA CYS A 521 31.08 4.26 -15.50
C CYS A 521 31.48 3.01 -14.70
N ARG A 522 31.91 1.94 -15.38
CA ARG A 522 32.41 0.73 -14.73
C ARG A 522 33.72 0.96 -13.98
N LYS A 523 34.64 1.74 -14.55
CA LYS A 523 35.87 2.20 -13.85
C LYS A 523 35.52 3.01 -12.60
N ASN A 524 34.45 3.80 -12.65
CA ASN A 524 33.95 4.59 -11.53
C ASN A 524 33.14 3.73 -10.52
N LYS A 525 33.18 2.39 -10.62
CA LYS A 525 32.49 1.44 -9.74
C LYS A 525 30.97 1.64 -9.69
N MET A 526 30.38 2.07 -10.81
CA MET A 526 28.93 2.11 -10.93
C MET A 526 28.37 0.69 -10.82
N HIS A 527 27.40 0.48 -9.94
CA HIS A 527 26.65 -0.77 -9.87
C HIS A 527 25.48 -0.74 -10.86
N TYR A 528 25.33 -1.86 -11.55
CA TYR A 528 24.19 -2.08 -12.43
C TYR A 528 22.97 -2.54 -11.66
N LEU A 529 21.82 -2.46 -12.31
CA LEU A 529 20.53 -2.87 -11.75
C LEU A 529 20.55 -4.31 -11.19
N GLN A 530 21.27 -5.22 -11.86
CA GLN A 530 21.42 -6.62 -11.43
C GLN A 530 22.14 -6.73 -10.08
N GLU A 531 23.24 -5.99 -9.92
CA GLU A 531 24.03 -5.98 -8.69
C GLU A 531 23.23 -5.40 -7.52
N GLU A 532 22.51 -4.32 -7.76
CA GLU A 532 21.63 -3.71 -6.74
C GLU A 532 20.44 -4.64 -6.38
N ALA A 533 19.90 -5.38 -7.35
CA ALA A 533 18.85 -6.37 -7.08
C ALA A 533 19.38 -7.55 -6.24
N LEU A 534 20.64 -7.99 -6.49
CA LEU A 534 21.28 -9.03 -5.70
C LEU A 534 21.52 -8.63 -4.24
N LEU A 535 21.85 -7.36 -3.97
CA LEU A 535 21.95 -6.86 -2.59
C LEU A 535 20.63 -7.07 -1.84
N LYS A 536 19.48 -6.87 -2.51
CA LYS A 536 18.16 -7.11 -1.90
C LYS A 536 17.80 -8.59 -1.73
N VAL A 537 18.45 -9.49 -2.45
CA VAL A 537 18.33 -10.94 -2.20
C VAL A 537 19.15 -11.32 -0.96
N ILE A 538 20.34 -10.75 -0.81
CA ILE A 538 21.25 -11.00 0.33
C ILE A 538 20.62 -10.52 1.63
N ASP A 539 20.00 -9.34 1.63
CA ASP A 539 19.32 -8.79 2.82
C ASP A 539 17.94 -9.45 3.09
N GLY A 540 17.49 -10.33 2.20
CA GLY A 540 16.21 -11.03 2.32
C GLY A 540 14.98 -10.16 2.04
N THR A 541 15.14 -9.00 1.43
CA THR A 541 14.01 -8.15 1.00
C THR A 541 13.23 -8.79 -0.14
N THR A 542 13.91 -9.47 -1.07
CA THR A 542 13.29 -10.18 -2.19
C THR A 542 13.88 -11.57 -2.40
N SER A 543 13.33 -12.34 -3.35
CA SER A 543 13.85 -13.64 -3.72
C SER A 543 14.64 -13.60 -5.04
N MET A 544 15.51 -14.58 -5.24
CA MET A 544 16.24 -14.76 -6.51
C MET A 544 15.29 -14.93 -7.70
N ASN A 545 14.20 -15.70 -7.53
CA ASN A 545 13.21 -15.92 -8.58
C ASN A 545 12.56 -14.61 -9.03
N GLU A 546 12.31 -13.69 -8.10
CA GLU A 546 11.74 -12.38 -8.44
C GLU A 546 12.73 -11.51 -9.20
N VAL A 547 14.00 -11.53 -8.82
CA VAL A 547 15.06 -10.82 -9.56
C VAL A 547 15.18 -11.37 -10.98
N LEU A 548 15.24 -12.67 -11.16
CA LEU A 548 15.26 -13.30 -12.49
C LEU A 548 14.04 -12.92 -13.31
N ARG A 549 12.84 -12.97 -12.74
CA ARG A 549 11.59 -12.55 -13.40
C ARG A 549 11.67 -11.09 -13.88
N CYS A 550 12.17 -10.20 -13.03
CA CYS A 550 12.27 -8.77 -13.34
C CYS A 550 13.29 -8.48 -14.43
N LEU A 551 14.40 -9.23 -14.48
CA LEU A 551 15.47 -9.05 -15.46
C LEU A 551 15.14 -9.71 -16.80
N SER A 552 14.53 -10.90 -16.80
CA SER A 552 14.14 -11.63 -18.03
C SER A 552 13.00 -10.96 -18.80
N SER A 553 12.19 -10.12 -18.16
CA SER A 553 11.16 -9.34 -18.86
C SER A 553 11.73 -8.32 -19.85
N ASN A 554 13.06 -8.10 -19.84
CA ASN A 554 13.74 -7.23 -20.82
C ASN A 554 13.86 -7.83 -22.21
N GLU A 555 13.98 -9.16 -22.32
CA GLU A 555 14.20 -9.82 -23.61
C GLU A 555 12.91 -9.89 -24.45
N LYS A 556 11.74 -9.91 -23.79
CA LYS A 556 10.44 -10.02 -24.50
C LYS A 556 9.85 -8.69 -24.96
N ALA A 557 10.32 -7.55 -24.44
CA ALA A 557 9.83 -6.22 -24.85
C ALA A 557 10.59 -5.61 -26.05
N GLY A 558 11.60 -6.30 -26.59
CA GLY A 558 12.40 -5.86 -27.71
C GLY A 558 12.11 -6.56 -29.05
N GLY A 559 11.06 -7.38 -29.11
CA GLY A 559 10.70 -8.15 -30.30
C GLY A 559 9.20 -8.04 -30.62
N GLY A 560 8.71 -6.82 -30.83
CA GLY A 560 7.36 -6.55 -31.29
C GLY A 560 7.30 -5.24 -32.04
#